data_3d12e1f82f7e2e9d30d4432284e3c0ff
#
_entry.id   3d12e1f82f7e2e9d30d4432284e3c0ff
#
_cell.length_a   1.000
_cell.length_b   1.000
_cell.length_c   1.000
_cell.angle_alpha   90.00
_cell.angle_beta   90.00
_cell.angle_gamma   90.00
#
_symmetry.space_group_name_H-M   'P 1'
#
loop_
_entity.id
_entity.type
_entity.pdbx_description
1 polymer ?
#
loop_
_entity_poly.entity_id
_entity_poly.type
_entity_poly.pdbx_seq_one_letter_code
_entity_poly.pdbx_strand_id
1 'polypeptide(L)'
;FGQTYAAFVRSPHAHAKINGINTSAAAAADGVVAVLTGEELAADGVGPLICGWNIAGKNGVEAHNSPVHHALAMGKVNYVGDHVALVVAETQGQADSAAEMVEVDYEELPAVVGTGSALNHTTTIHEEAPANMCYDWEIGDSAATDAAFASAAHVTTVEVVNNRLIP
;
A
#
# COMPACT_ATOMS: atom_id res chain seq x y z
N PHE A 1 33.88 -2.50 -3.79
CA PHE A 1 34.18 -3.17 -2.52
C PHE A 1 33.07 -2.86 -1.52
N GLY A 2 32.47 -3.89 -0.89
CA GLY A 2 31.39 -3.72 0.08
C GLY A 2 29.98 -3.51 -0.52
N GLN A 3 29.79 -3.72 -1.81
CA GLN A 3 28.45 -3.73 -2.41
C GLN A 3 27.70 -4.96 -1.95
N THR A 4 26.43 -4.78 -1.59
CA THR A 4 25.47 -5.83 -1.27
C THR A 4 24.26 -5.73 -2.18
N TYR A 5 23.44 -6.77 -2.18
CA TYR A 5 22.25 -6.91 -3.00
C TYR A 5 21.04 -7.17 -2.09
N ALA A 6 19.88 -6.76 -2.55
CA ALA A 6 18.66 -6.89 -1.77
C ALA A 6 17.55 -7.59 -2.55
N ALA A 7 16.76 -8.41 -1.84
CA ALA A 7 15.54 -9.02 -2.34
C ALA A 7 14.40 -8.77 -1.37
N PHE A 8 13.23 -8.37 -1.90
CA PHE A 8 12.03 -8.17 -1.11
C PHE A 8 11.16 -9.43 -1.06
N VAL A 9 10.75 -9.82 0.13
CA VAL A 9 9.65 -10.76 0.33
C VAL A 9 8.34 -9.99 0.20
N ARG A 10 7.49 -10.42 -0.73
CA ARG A 10 6.25 -9.73 -1.06
C ARG A 10 5.03 -10.58 -0.70
N SER A 11 3.97 -9.92 -0.25
CA SER A 11 2.70 -10.59 0.04
C SER A 11 2.04 -11.14 -1.23
N PRO A 12 1.59 -12.40 -1.21
CA PRO A 12 0.72 -12.95 -2.26
C PRO A 12 -0.76 -12.57 -2.04
N HIS A 13 -1.11 -12.05 -0.85
CA HIS A 13 -2.47 -11.72 -0.46
C HIS A 13 -2.80 -10.25 -0.68
N ALA A 14 -4.02 -9.97 -1.12
CA ALA A 14 -4.53 -8.62 -1.29
C ALA A 14 -4.89 -7.93 0.03
N HIS A 15 -5.24 -8.71 1.06
CA HIS A 15 -5.51 -8.25 2.42
C HIS A 15 -5.38 -9.42 3.38
N ALA A 16 -4.46 -9.35 4.32
CA ALA A 16 -4.25 -10.39 5.32
C ALA A 16 -3.56 -9.83 6.56
N LYS A 17 -3.82 -10.43 7.71
CA LYS A 17 -2.99 -10.21 8.90
C LYS A 17 -1.68 -10.99 8.75
N ILE A 18 -0.62 -10.47 9.34
CA ILE A 18 0.64 -11.16 9.54
C ILE A 18 0.65 -11.65 10.98
N ASN A 19 0.48 -12.97 11.19
CA ASN A 19 0.53 -13.58 12.52
C ASN A 19 1.98 -13.78 12.99
N GLY A 20 2.91 -13.92 12.05
CA GLY A 20 4.33 -14.07 12.34
C GLY A 20 5.17 -14.15 11.08
N ILE A 21 6.45 -13.80 11.23
CA ILE A 21 7.48 -13.90 10.18
C ILE A 21 8.65 -14.69 10.77
N ASN A 22 8.96 -15.83 10.17
CA ASN A 22 10.13 -16.63 10.54
C ASN A 22 11.27 -16.38 9.55
N THR A 23 12.27 -15.65 9.99
CA THR A 23 13.44 -15.28 9.20
C THR A 23 14.66 -16.17 9.47
N SER A 24 14.56 -17.14 10.39
CA SER A 24 15.71 -17.88 10.93
C SER A 24 16.49 -18.63 9.85
N ALA A 25 15.81 -19.29 8.92
CA ALA A 25 16.46 -20.03 7.84
C ALA A 25 17.16 -19.08 6.85
N ALA A 26 16.50 -17.99 6.51
CA ALA A 26 17.07 -16.95 5.62
C ALA A 26 18.29 -16.28 6.25
N ALA A 27 18.23 -15.94 7.52
CA ALA A 27 19.35 -15.30 8.25
C ALA A 27 20.56 -16.22 8.40
N ALA A 28 20.36 -17.55 8.41
CA ALA A 28 21.44 -18.54 8.51
C ALA A 28 22.02 -18.94 7.12
N ALA A 29 21.47 -18.47 6.02
CA ALA A 29 21.91 -18.85 4.69
C ALA A 29 23.24 -18.19 4.32
N ASP A 30 24.04 -18.88 3.51
CA ASP A 30 25.36 -18.41 3.10
C ASP A 30 25.32 -17.07 2.35
N GLY A 31 26.17 -16.13 2.80
CA GLY A 31 26.31 -14.81 2.19
C GLY A 31 25.20 -13.83 2.56
N VAL A 32 24.25 -14.21 3.41
CA VAL A 32 23.25 -13.28 3.94
C VAL A 32 23.89 -12.37 5.00
N VAL A 33 23.72 -11.08 4.82
CA VAL A 33 24.23 -10.04 5.69
C VAL A 33 23.20 -9.61 6.73
N ALA A 34 21.93 -9.50 6.30
CA ALA A 34 20.80 -9.13 7.16
C ALA A 34 19.48 -9.59 6.58
N VAL A 35 18.52 -9.86 7.44
CA VAL A 35 17.11 -9.98 7.10
C VAL A 35 16.35 -9.00 7.97
N LEU A 36 15.57 -8.12 7.37
CA LEU A 36 14.87 -7.04 8.05
C LEU A 36 13.36 -7.21 7.90
N THR A 37 12.64 -7.00 9.00
CA THR A 37 11.18 -6.94 9.06
C THR A 37 10.71 -5.53 9.41
N GLY A 38 9.41 -5.27 9.33
CA GLY A 38 8.84 -3.99 9.71
C GLY A 38 9.08 -3.65 11.18
N GLU A 39 8.97 -4.65 12.06
CA GLU A 39 9.21 -4.51 13.51
C GLU A 39 10.66 -4.15 13.83
N GLU A 40 11.64 -4.76 13.11
CA GLU A 40 13.05 -4.44 13.30
C GLU A 40 13.36 -3.02 12.83
N LEU A 41 12.83 -2.60 11.67
CA LEU A 41 12.99 -1.21 11.22
C LEU A 41 12.39 -0.21 12.21
N ALA A 42 11.21 -0.51 12.76
CA ALA A 42 10.58 0.33 13.76
C ALA A 42 11.40 0.40 15.06
N ALA A 43 11.98 -0.73 15.50
CA ALA A 43 12.87 -0.78 16.66
C ALA A 43 14.16 0.05 16.46
N ASP A 44 14.64 0.13 15.23
CA ASP A 44 15.78 0.97 14.84
C ASP A 44 15.40 2.46 14.64
N GLY A 45 14.14 2.80 14.88
CA GLY A 45 13.64 4.19 14.78
C GLY A 45 13.30 4.64 13.35
N VAL A 46 13.18 3.70 12.41
CA VAL A 46 12.71 4.00 11.05
C VAL A 46 11.20 4.20 11.08
N GLY A 47 10.76 5.42 10.81
CA GLY A 47 9.34 5.77 10.75
C GLY A 47 8.65 5.34 9.45
N PRO A 48 7.33 5.57 9.36
CA PRO A 48 6.57 5.31 8.13
C PRO A 48 7.00 6.25 7.00
N LEU A 49 6.64 5.85 5.78
CA LEU A 49 6.80 6.69 4.59
C LEU A 49 5.94 7.94 4.72
N ILE A 50 6.53 9.09 4.41
CA ILE A 50 5.85 10.37 4.52
C ILE A 50 4.99 10.60 3.28
N CYS A 51 3.68 10.79 3.46
CA CYS A 51 2.83 11.33 2.41
C CYS A 51 3.05 12.85 2.34
N GLY A 52 3.76 13.30 1.31
CA GLY A 52 4.04 14.72 1.10
C GLY A 52 2.90 15.50 0.45
N TRP A 53 1.79 14.86 0.16
CA TRP A 53 0.63 15.48 -0.48
C TRP A 53 -0.52 15.64 0.51
N ASN A 54 -0.98 16.87 0.68
CA ASN A 54 -2.17 17.18 1.46
C ASN A 54 -3.23 17.80 0.55
N ILE A 55 -4.44 17.25 0.56
CA ILE A 55 -5.57 17.71 -0.23
C ILE A 55 -6.58 18.39 0.70
N ALA A 56 -6.82 19.68 0.47
CA ALA A 56 -7.92 20.37 1.11
C ALA A 56 -9.25 19.83 0.55
N GLY A 57 -10.16 19.42 1.43
CA GLY A 57 -11.49 19.00 1.04
C GLY A 57 -12.38 20.14 0.59
N LYS A 58 -13.64 19.81 0.31
CA LYS A 58 -14.69 20.80 0.05
C LYS A 58 -14.72 21.84 1.19
N ASN A 59 -14.79 23.11 0.85
CA ASN A 59 -14.80 24.23 1.80
C ASN A 59 -13.47 24.47 2.56
N GLY A 60 -12.33 24.01 2.06
CA GLY A 60 -11.02 24.26 2.67
C GLY A 60 -10.77 23.52 3.98
N VAL A 61 -11.66 22.60 4.36
CA VAL A 61 -11.44 21.70 5.49
C VAL A 61 -10.53 20.57 5.04
N GLU A 62 -9.53 20.26 5.85
CA GLU A 62 -8.68 19.09 5.58
C GLU A 62 -9.55 17.81 5.58
N ALA A 63 -9.55 17.12 4.45
CA ALA A 63 -10.36 15.93 4.22
C ALA A 63 -9.52 14.80 3.62
N HIS A 64 -8.25 14.75 4.00
CA HIS A 64 -7.32 13.74 3.53
C HIS A 64 -7.05 12.72 4.63
N ASN A 65 -7.57 11.51 4.44
CA ASN A 65 -7.20 10.37 5.25
C ASN A 65 -5.92 9.78 4.67
N SER A 66 -4.83 9.88 5.42
CA SER A 66 -3.52 9.34 5.03
C SER A 66 -3.15 8.19 5.94
N PRO A 67 -3.56 6.96 5.62
CA PRO A 67 -3.18 5.78 6.39
C PRO A 67 -1.66 5.65 6.49
N VAL A 68 -1.20 5.13 7.62
CA VAL A 68 0.22 4.87 7.85
C VAL A 68 0.71 3.81 6.87
N HIS A 69 1.81 4.10 6.17
CA HIS A 69 2.45 3.17 5.24
C HIS A 69 3.91 2.97 5.65
N HIS A 70 4.23 1.82 6.19
CA HIS A 70 5.58 1.43 6.53
C HIS A 70 6.35 0.94 5.30
N ALA A 71 7.67 1.07 5.31
CA ALA A 71 8.53 0.56 4.23
C ALA A 71 8.46 -0.98 4.11
N LEU A 72 8.28 -1.67 5.25
CA LEU A 72 7.94 -3.08 5.35
C LEU A 72 6.68 -3.21 6.19
N ALA A 73 5.74 -4.04 5.77
CA ALA A 73 4.43 -4.22 6.39
C ALA A 73 4.55 -4.68 7.85
N MET A 74 3.73 -4.11 8.72
CA MET A 74 3.64 -4.46 10.14
C MET A 74 2.22 -4.94 10.45
N GLY A 75 2.12 -6.15 10.98
CA GLY A 75 0.86 -6.74 11.44
C GLY A 75 -0.18 -7.04 10.36
N LYS A 76 -0.14 -6.35 9.20
CA LYS A 76 -1.13 -6.51 8.13
C LYS A 76 -0.55 -6.10 6.77
N VAL A 77 -0.94 -6.83 5.70
CA VAL A 77 -0.72 -6.44 4.31
C VAL A 77 -2.03 -5.97 3.68
N ASN A 78 -1.96 -4.96 2.80
CA ASN A 78 -3.12 -4.26 2.27
C ASN A 78 -3.27 -4.35 0.75
N TYR A 79 -2.29 -4.96 0.05
CA TYR A 79 -2.33 -5.21 -1.40
C TYR A 79 -1.39 -6.35 -1.79
N VAL A 80 -1.65 -6.97 -2.94
CA VAL A 80 -0.74 -7.97 -3.51
C VAL A 80 0.60 -7.30 -3.87
N GLY A 81 1.70 -7.88 -3.39
CA GLY A 81 3.03 -7.33 -3.59
C GLY A 81 3.50 -6.38 -2.49
N ASP A 82 2.72 -6.18 -1.42
CA ASP A 82 3.14 -5.43 -0.24
C ASP A 82 4.45 -6.01 0.32
N HIS A 83 5.38 -5.14 0.70
CA HIS A 83 6.70 -5.56 1.17
C HIS A 83 6.63 -6.03 2.62
N VAL A 84 7.02 -7.28 2.87
CA VAL A 84 6.91 -7.90 4.20
C VAL A 84 8.26 -8.01 4.89
N ALA A 85 9.30 -8.37 4.13
CA ALA A 85 10.67 -8.45 4.62
C ALA A 85 11.66 -8.04 3.53
N LEU A 86 12.87 -7.71 3.94
CA LEU A 86 14.00 -7.38 3.06
C LEU A 86 15.18 -8.28 3.43
N VAL A 87 15.70 -9.02 2.47
CA VAL A 87 16.93 -9.80 2.61
C VAL A 87 18.08 -9.07 1.94
N VAL A 88 19.17 -8.92 2.64
CA VAL A 88 20.43 -8.33 2.14
C VAL A 88 21.51 -9.39 2.13
N ALA A 89 22.17 -9.60 0.98
CA ALA A 89 23.23 -10.60 0.82
C ALA A 89 24.41 -10.09 -0.04
N GLU A 90 25.48 -10.86 -0.09
CA GLU A 90 26.69 -10.53 -0.84
C GLU A 90 26.49 -10.58 -2.35
N THR A 91 25.54 -11.41 -2.84
CA THR A 91 25.18 -11.51 -4.24
C THR A 91 23.66 -11.51 -4.44
N GLN A 92 23.19 -11.12 -5.64
CA GLN A 92 21.76 -11.13 -5.95
C GLN A 92 21.16 -12.54 -5.83
N GLY A 93 21.84 -13.58 -6.32
CA GLY A 93 21.34 -14.95 -6.23
C GLY A 93 21.20 -15.45 -4.79
N GLN A 94 22.08 -15.04 -3.88
CA GLN A 94 21.96 -15.34 -2.45
C GLN A 94 20.78 -14.60 -1.83
N ALA A 95 20.60 -13.32 -2.17
CA ALA A 95 19.47 -12.53 -1.68
C ALA A 95 18.12 -13.14 -2.13
N ASP A 96 17.99 -13.48 -3.41
CA ASP A 96 16.79 -14.08 -3.97
C ASP A 96 16.48 -15.45 -3.34
N SER A 97 17.50 -16.34 -3.25
CA SER A 97 17.34 -17.66 -2.64
C SER A 97 16.98 -17.59 -1.15
N ALA A 98 17.59 -16.67 -0.41
CA ALA A 98 17.28 -16.49 1.01
C ALA A 98 15.90 -15.84 1.22
N ALA A 99 15.44 -14.99 0.32
CA ALA A 99 14.08 -14.43 0.37
C ALA A 99 13.00 -15.51 0.27
N GLU A 100 13.25 -16.59 -0.49
CA GLU A 100 12.35 -17.75 -0.58
C GLU A 100 12.33 -18.61 0.70
N MET A 101 13.30 -18.43 1.59
CA MET A 101 13.38 -19.13 2.89
C MET A 101 12.64 -18.40 4.02
N VAL A 102 12.16 -17.19 3.77
CA VAL A 102 11.35 -16.45 4.74
C VAL A 102 9.94 -16.99 4.75
N GLU A 103 9.50 -17.52 5.89
CA GLU A 103 8.16 -18.03 6.07
C GLU A 103 7.27 -16.98 6.74
N VAL A 104 6.11 -16.68 6.15
CA VAL A 104 5.14 -15.73 6.69
C VAL A 104 3.82 -16.43 6.94
N ASP A 105 3.34 -16.34 8.17
CA ASP A 105 2.02 -16.86 8.58
C ASP A 105 0.97 -15.78 8.37
N TYR A 106 0.08 -16.01 7.40
CA TYR A 106 -0.99 -15.09 7.02
C TYR A 106 -2.36 -15.62 7.46
N GLU A 107 -3.20 -14.71 7.96
CA GLU A 107 -4.65 -14.89 8.09
C GLU A 107 -5.34 -14.02 7.04
N GLU A 108 -5.92 -14.64 6.00
CA GLU A 108 -6.60 -13.92 4.94
C GLU A 108 -7.80 -13.11 5.46
N LEU A 109 -7.93 -11.89 4.95
CA LEU A 109 -9.03 -10.98 5.22
C LEU A 109 -9.80 -10.65 3.93
N PRO A 110 -11.08 -10.26 4.03
CA PRO A 110 -11.82 -9.79 2.87
C PRO A 110 -11.09 -8.63 2.18
N ALA A 111 -10.90 -8.75 0.86
CA ALA A 111 -10.20 -7.75 0.04
C ALA A 111 -11.18 -6.82 -0.69
N VAL A 112 -10.73 -5.61 -1.00
CA VAL A 112 -11.47 -4.64 -1.80
C VAL A 112 -10.67 -4.35 -3.07
N VAL A 113 -11.15 -4.86 -4.22
CA VAL A 113 -10.41 -4.80 -5.50
C VAL A 113 -11.04 -3.84 -6.51
N GLY A 114 -12.32 -3.55 -6.39
CA GLY A 114 -13.05 -2.72 -7.36
C GLY A 114 -13.12 -1.27 -6.93
N THR A 115 -12.63 -0.33 -7.74
CA THR A 115 -12.70 1.12 -7.45
C THR A 115 -14.15 1.60 -7.32
N GLY A 116 -15.05 1.15 -8.21
CA GLY A 116 -16.45 1.56 -8.18
C GLY A 116 -17.25 1.07 -6.97
N SER A 117 -16.84 -0.04 -6.36
CA SER A 117 -17.50 -0.60 -5.17
C SER A 117 -16.79 -0.21 -3.85
N ALA A 118 -15.58 0.34 -3.90
CA ALA A 118 -14.76 0.56 -2.72
C ALA A 118 -15.44 1.43 -1.66
N LEU A 119 -16.07 2.54 -2.06
CA LEU A 119 -16.74 3.47 -1.16
C LEU A 119 -17.97 2.86 -0.45
N ASN A 120 -18.57 1.84 -1.05
CA ASN A 120 -19.78 1.18 -0.51
C ASN A 120 -19.47 -0.23 0.01
N HIS A 121 -18.19 -0.62 0.08
CA HIS A 121 -17.80 -1.94 0.52
C HIS A 121 -17.94 -2.05 2.04
N THR A 122 -18.35 -3.22 2.54
CA THR A 122 -18.48 -3.48 3.98
C THR A 122 -17.14 -3.63 4.68
N THR A 123 -16.09 -3.96 3.92
CA THR A 123 -14.72 -4.07 4.41
C THR A 123 -14.00 -2.74 4.29
N THR A 124 -13.39 -2.27 5.36
CA THR A 124 -12.46 -1.15 5.38
C THR A 124 -11.03 -1.68 5.41
N ILE A 125 -10.20 -1.28 4.44
CA ILE A 125 -8.80 -1.74 4.34
C ILE A 125 -7.93 -1.03 5.38
N HIS A 126 -8.09 0.29 5.52
CA HIS A 126 -7.39 1.11 6.50
C HIS A 126 -8.39 1.75 7.46
N GLU A 127 -8.21 1.52 8.75
CA GLU A 127 -9.12 2.04 9.77
C GLU A 127 -9.15 3.58 9.79
N GLU A 128 -8.04 4.22 9.41
CA GLU A 128 -7.88 5.66 9.30
C GLU A 128 -8.59 6.26 8.06
N ALA A 129 -9.03 5.41 7.12
CA ALA A 129 -9.75 5.81 5.91
C ALA A 129 -11.15 5.16 5.86
N PRO A 130 -12.12 5.63 6.66
CA PRO A 130 -13.48 5.10 6.67
C PRO A 130 -14.11 5.07 5.27
N ALA A 131 -14.87 4.04 4.97
CA ALA A 131 -15.46 3.81 3.65
C ALA A 131 -14.40 3.72 2.52
N ASN A 132 -13.16 3.37 2.83
CA ASN A 132 -12.03 3.32 1.90
C ASN A 132 -11.79 4.64 1.16
N MET A 133 -12.18 5.77 1.75
CA MET A 133 -12.08 7.09 1.14
C MET A 133 -10.84 7.82 1.65
N CYS A 134 -9.88 8.10 0.76
CA CYS A 134 -8.72 8.89 1.09
C CYS A 134 -9.04 10.38 1.14
N TYR A 135 -9.83 10.87 0.18
CA TYR A 135 -10.24 12.29 0.12
C TYR A 135 -11.49 12.44 -0.77
N ASP A 136 -12.24 13.52 -0.52
CA ASP A 136 -13.29 14.05 -1.38
C ASP A 136 -12.91 15.50 -1.75
N TRP A 137 -12.60 15.71 -3.00
CA TRP A 137 -12.03 16.96 -3.49
C TRP A 137 -12.86 17.54 -4.63
N GLU A 138 -13.04 18.85 -4.59
CA GLU A 138 -13.78 19.60 -5.59
C GLU A 138 -13.08 20.93 -5.88
N ILE A 139 -13.01 21.34 -7.14
CA ILE A 139 -12.51 22.61 -7.59
C ILE A 139 -13.46 23.20 -8.65
N GLY A 140 -13.67 24.49 -8.60
CA GLY A 140 -14.51 25.21 -9.56
C GLY A 140 -15.85 25.67 -8.95
N ASP A 141 -16.79 26.02 -9.82
CA ASP A 141 -18.15 26.45 -9.46
C ASP A 141 -19.13 25.36 -9.89
N SER A 142 -19.55 24.53 -8.95
CA SER A 142 -20.50 23.43 -9.17
C SER A 142 -21.84 23.97 -9.68
N ALA A 143 -22.37 25.04 -9.09
CA ALA A 143 -23.67 25.58 -9.46
C ALA A 143 -23.68 26.13 -10.91
N ALA A 144 -22.63 26.82 -11.30
CA ALA A 144 -22.46 27.30 -12.68
C ALA A 144 -22.31 26.14 -13.67
N THR A 145 -21.58 25.10 -13.29
CA THR A 145 -21.41 23.89 -14.09
C THR A 145 -22.74 23.16 -14.30
N ASP A 146 -23.49 22.94 -13.23
CA ASP A 146 -24.80 22.29 -13.29
C ASP A 146 -25.79 23.07 -14.16
N ALA A 147 -25.81 24.40 -14.01
CA ALA A 147 -26.64 25.26 -14.84
C ALA A 147 -26.27 25.20 -16.33
N ALA A 148 -24.98 25.11 -16.64
CA ALA A 148 -24.50 24.95 -18.00
C ALA A 148 -24.95 23.61 -18.62
N PHE A 149 -24.82 22.50 -17.88
CA PHE A 149 -25.30 21.19 -18.31
C PHE A 149 -26.83 21.16 -18.48
N ALA A 150 -27.58 21.75 -17.55
CA ALA A 150 -29.04 21.80 -17.62
C ALA A 150 -29.57 22.59 -18.85
N SER A 151 -28.82 23.58 -19.33
CA SER A 151 -29.16 24.40 -20.50
C SER A 151 -28.53 23.94 -21.82
N ALA A 152 -27.68 22.92 -21.79
CA ALA A 152 -26.98 22.42 -22.96
C ALA A 152 -27.97 21.76 -23.95
N ALA A 153 -27.82 22.07 -25.25
CA ALA A 153 -28.64 21.47 -26.31
C ALA A 153 -28.40 19.95 -26.45
N HIS A 154 -27.22 19.48 -26.06
CA HIS A 154 -26.85 18.07 -26.07
C HIS A 154 -25.79 17.79 -25.02
N VAL A 155 -25.94 16.65 -24.31
CA VAL A 155 -24.96 16.14 -23.33
C VAL A 155 -24.61 14.73 -23.72
N THR A 156 -23.31 14.42 -23.79
CA THR A 156 -22.81 13.05 -23.96
C THR A 156 -22.07 12.63 -22.70
N THR A 157 -22.45 11.47 -22.15
CA THR A 157 -21.76 10.89 -21.00
C THR A 157 -20.91 9.71 -21.45
N VAL A 158 -19.65 9.68 -20.98
CA VAL A 158 -18.72 8.58 -21.21
C VAL A 158 -18.19 8.12 -19.86
N GLU A 159 -18.29 6.82 -19.60
CA GLU A 159 -17.70 6.19 -18.42
C GLU A 159 -16.38 5.52 -18.84
N VAL A 160 -15.30 5.85 -18.15
CA VAL A 160 -13.98 5.27 -18.41
C VAL A 160 -13.35 4.78 -17.12
N VAL A 161 -12.63 3.66 -17.18
CA VAL A 161 -11.83 3.16 -16.06
C VAL A 161 -10.37 3.50 -16.34
N ASN A 162 -9.81 4.36 -15.49
CA ASN A 162 -8.37 4.64 -15.51
C ASN A 162 -7.68 3.72 -14.50
N ASN A 163 -7.06 2.65 -15.00
CA ASN A 163 -6.34 1.70 -14.17
C ASN A 163 -5.07 2.35 -13.60
N ARG A 164 -4.81 2.07 -12.32
CA ARG A 164 -3.54 2.45 -11.69
C ARG A 164 -2.45 1.52 -12.19
N LEU A 165 -1.43 2.10 -12.79
CA LEU A 165 -0.23 1.40 -13.24
C LEU A 165 0.96 2.02 -12.54
N ILE A 166 1.97 1.19 -12.26
CA ILE A 166 3.29 1.67 -11.83
C ILE A 166 4.08 1.91 -13.12
N PRO A 167 4.50 3.14 -13.41
CA PRO A 167 5.29 3.45 -14.60
C PRO A 167 6.72 2.94 -14.49
#